data_185a9ab035b278c8e9eb1b5cb0b72193
#
_entry.id   185a9ab035b278c8e9eb1b5cb0b72193
#
_cell.length_a   1.000
_cell.length_b   1.000
_cell.length_c   1.000
_cell.angle_alpha   90.00
_cell.angle_beta   90.00
_cell.angle_gamma   90.00
#
_symmetry.space_group_name_H-M   'P 1'
#
loop_
_entity.id
_entity.type
_entity.pdbx_description
1 polymer ?
#
loop_
_entity_poly.entity_id
_entity_poly.type
_entity_poly.pdbx_seq_one_letter_code
_entity_poly.pdbx_strand_id
1 'polypeptide(L)'
;MKELKKLALILRALGITANVVNEEITYKGVHDYDNIFCECDKGFVHFDVWHEELNEFELHFTFKNTLVYDTLYLDSLIQVVSEITSTIAKFEG
;
A
#
# COMPACT_ATOMS: atom_id res chain seq x y z
N MET A 1 11.91 -2.63 2.99
CA MET A 1 11.71 -2.85 1.54
C MET A 1 11.46 -4.31 1.17
N LYS A 2 12.08 -5.25 1.87
CA LYS A 2 11.91 -6.70 1.59
C LYS A 2 10.46 -7.16 1.70
N GLU A 3 9.77 -6.74 2.76
CA GLU A 3 8.36 -7.11 2.97
C GLU A 3 7.44 -6.45 1.95
N LEU A 4 7.72 -5.22 1.54
CA LEU A 4 6.94 -4.54 0.51
C LEU A 4 7.13 -5.19 -0.87
N LYS A 5 8.32 -5.70 -1.17
CA LYS A 5 8.56 -6.45 -2.41
C LYS A 5 7.79 -7.76 -2.42
N LYS A 6 7.74 -8.48 -1.30
CA LYS A 6 6.92 -9.68 -1.16
C LYS A 6 5.44 -9.36 -1.36
N LEU A 7 4.97 -8.29 -0.74
CA LEU A 7 3.60 -7.83 -0.90
C LEU A 7 3.27 -7.57 -2.36
N ALA A 8 4.11 -6.84 -3.07
CA ALA A 8 3.90 -6.55 -4.48
C ALA A 8 3.81 -7.82 -5.33
N LEU A 9 4.67 -8.81 -5.09
CA LEU A 9 4.65 -10.08 -5.80
C LEU A 9 3.36 -10.86 -5.55
N ILE A 10 2.90 -10.91 -4.30
CA ILE A 10 1.65 -11.59 -3.93
C ILE A 10 0.46 -10.92 -4.62
N LEU A 11 0.38 -9.60 -4.57
CA LEU A 11 -0.71 -8.85 -5.17
C LEU A 11 -0.75 -9.00 -6.68
N ARG A 12 0.41 -8.97 -7.35
CA ARG A 12 0.49 -9.21 -8.81
C ARG A 12 0.00 -10.62 -9.16
N ALA A 13 0.34 -11.62 -8.35
CA ALA A 13 -0.13 -12.99 -8.56
C ALA A 13 -1.66 -13.09 -8.44
N LEU A 14 -2.28 -12.19 -7.69
CA LEU A 14 -3.74 -12.11 -7.53
C LEU A 14 -4.42 -11.22 -8.58
N GLY A 15 -3.66 -10.71 -9.55
CA GLY A 15 -4.20 -9.85 -10.59
C GLY A 15 -4.36 -8.39 -10.20
N ILE A 16 -3.69 -7.97 -9.14
CA ILE A 16 -3.72 -6.58 -8.65
C ILE A 16 -2.44 -5.89 -9.10
N THR A 17 -2.56 -4.71 -9.70
CA THR A 17 -1.39 -3.92 -10.09
C THR A 17 -0.69 -3.43 -8.83
N ALA A 18 0.58 -3.73 -8.66
CA ALA A 18 1.33 -3.37 -7.47
C ALA A 18 2.79 -3.07 -7.79
N ASN A 19 3.33 -2.02 -7.19
CA ASN A 19 4.73 -1.60 -7.37
C ASN A 19 5.28 -1.02 -6.07
N VAL A 20 6.56 -1.25 -5.82
CA VAL A 20 7.27 -0.57 -4.73
C VAL A 20 7.80 0.75 -5.25
N VAL A 21 7.43 1.83 -4.58
CA VAL A 21 7.84 3.19 -4.90
C VAL A 21 8.85 3.67 -3.86
N ASN A 22 9.91 4.29 -4.32
CA ASN A 22 10.90 4.92 -3.45
C ASN A 22 11.05 6.38 -3.86
N GLU A 23 10.51 7.28 -3.04
CA GLU A 23 10.57 8.72 -3.26
C GLU A 23 11.57 9.35 -2.30
N GLU A 24 12.49 10.11 -2.83
CA GLU A 24 13.44 10.87 -2.03
C GLU A 24 12.77 12.18 -1.59
N ILE A 25 12.67 12.39 -0.28
CA ILE A 25 12.08 13.61 0.27
C ILE A 25 13.21 14.55 0.70
N THR A 26 13.19 15.76 0.15
CA THR A 26 14.19 16.79 0.48
C THR A 26 13.52 18.00 1.12
N TYR A 27 14.23 18.63 2.03
CA TYR A 27 13.82 19.87 2.66
C TYR A 27 14.95 20.89 2.52
N LYS A 28 14.64 22.05 1.95
CA LYS A 28 15.61 23.13 1.66
C LYS A 28 16.82 22.66 0.85
N GLY A 29 16.59 21.71 -0.09
CA GLY A 29 17.65 21.16 -0.92
C GLY A 29 18.54 20.14 -0.27
N VAL A 30 18.23 19.74 0.98
CA VAL A 30 18.96 18.70 1.71
C VAL A 30 18.08 17.45 1.80
N HIS A 31 18.68 16.29 1.53
CA HIS A 31 17.97 15.01 1.67
C HIS A 31 17.52 14.84 3.12
N ASP A 32 16.25 14.61 3.34
CA ASP A 32 15.65 14.44 4.66
C ASP A 32 15.39 12.96 4.96
N TYR A 33 14.62 12.27 4.10
CA TYR A 33 14.37 10.84 4.25
C TYR A 33 13.87 10.24 2.94
N ASP A 34 13.89 8.92 2.87
CA ASP A 34 13.29 8.16 1.78
C ASP A 34 11.88 7.75 2.16
N ASN A 35 10.93 7.98 1.28
CA ASN A 35 9.56 7.55 1.43
C ASN A 35 9.36 6.30 0.56
N ILE A 36 9.27 5.14 1.20
CA ILE A 36 9.18 3.85 0.52
C ILE A 36 7.85 3.20 0.85
N PHE A 37 7.07 2.89 -0.17
CA PHE A 37 5.76 2.27 0.00
C PHE A 37 5.41 1.39 -1.19
N CYS A 38 4.46 0.46 -0.99
CA CYS A 38 3.88 -0.32 -2.07
C CYS A 38 2.58 0.34 -2.49
N GLU A 39 2.49 0.77 -3.74
CA GLU A 39 1.22 1.25 -4.28
C GLU A 39 0.54 0.13 -5.05
N CYS A 40 -0.76 0.01 -4.93
CA CYS A 40 -1.53 -0.99 -5.65
C CYS A 40 -2.90 -0.44 -6.05
N ASP A 41 -3.36 -0.91 -7.20
CA ASP A 41 -4.59 -0.46 -7.83
C ASP A 41 -5.41 -1.64 -8.33
N LYS A 42 -6.71 -1.55 -8.14
CA LYS A 42 -7.67 -2.45 -8.78
C LYS A 42 -8.98 -1.70 -9.01
N GLY A 43 -9.28 -1.42 -10.28
CA GLY A 43 -10.51 -0.69 -10.63
C GLY A 43 -10.54 0.71 -10.02
N PHE A 44 -11.50 0.96 -9.13
CA PHE A 44 -11.70 2.26 -8.50
C PHE A 44 -10.96 2.42 -7.17
N VAL A 45 -10.29 1.37 -6.71
CA VAL A 45 -9.64 1.38 -5.39
C VAL A 45 -8.14 1.47 -5.55
N HIS A 46 -7.54 2.37 -4.79
CA HIS A 46 -6.10 2.55 -4.74
C HIS A 46 -5.63 2.37 -3.30
N PHE A 47 -4.52 1.67 -3.11
CA PHE A 47 -3.91 1.44 -1.81
C PHE A 47 -2.46 1.87 -1.81
N ASP A 48 -2.03 2.45 -0.70
CA ASP A 48 -0.61 2.70 -0.41
C ASP A 48 -0.28 2.00 0.90
N VAL A 49 0.79 1.22 0.92
CA VAL A 49 1.17 0.42 2.08
C VAL A 49 2.61 0.73 2.46
N TRP A 50 2.81 1.16 3.71
CA TRP A 50 4.13 1.35 4.30
C TRP A 50 4.42 0.23 5.28
N HIS A 51 5.68 -0.22 5.31
CA HIS A 51 6.16 -1.16 6.32
C HIS A 51 6.94 -0.36 7.36
N GLU A 52 6.34 -0.18 8.52
CA GLU A 52 6.91 0.58 9.61
C GLU A 52 7.86 -0.29 10.46
N GLU A 53 8.55 0.35 11.40
CA GLU A 53 9.36 -0.37 12.38
C GLU A 53 8.47 -1.32 13.18
N LEU A 54 9.06 -2.36 13.77
CA LEU A 54 8.36 -3.38 14.56
C LEU A 54 7.35 -4.23 13.77
N ASN A 55 7.56 -4.37 12.45
CA ASN A 55 6.71 -5.20 11.57
C ASN A 55 5.25 -4.75 11.47
N GLU A 56 4.97 -3.50 11.75
CA GLU A 56 3.65 -2.93 11.56
C GLU A 56 3.51 -2.41 10.13
N PHE A 57 2.35 -2.65 9.52
CA PHE A 57 2.02 -2.13 8.19
C PHE A 57 0.98 -1.03 8.32
N GLU A 58 1.22 0.08 7.67
CA GLU A 58 0.25 1.17 7.57
C GLU A 58 -0.36 1.13 6.18
N LEU A 59 -1.67 0.91 6.12
CA LEU A 59 -2.44 0.81 4.88
C LEU A 59 -3.35 2.01 4.73
N HIS A 60 -3.18 2.73 3.62
CA HIS A 60 -4.08 3.82 3.24
C HIS A 60 -4.83 3.40 1.98
N PHE A 61 -6.15 3.60 1.95
CA PHE A 61 -6.88 3.34 0.73
C PHE A 61 -7.76 4.53 0.36
N THR A 62 -7.94 4.72 -0.95
CA THR A 62 -8.75 5.79 -1.52
C THR A 62 -9.57 5.25 -2.69
N PHE A 63 -10.70 5.88 -2.93
CA PHE A 63 -11.47 5.66 -4.15
C PHE A 63 -11.10 6.73 -5.16
N LYS A 64 -10.85 6.33 -6.39
CA LYS A 64 -10.36 7.25 -7.44
C LYS A 64 -11.24 8.47 -7.68
N ASN A 65 -12.54 8.36 -7.41
CA ASN A 65 -13.50 9.42 -7.68
C ASN A 65 -14.07 10.07 -6.41
N THR A 66 -13.55 9.75 -5.25
CA THR A 66 -13.99 10.33 -3.99
C THR A 66 -12.76 10.66 -3.12
N LEU A 67 -12.92 11.67 -2.27
CA LEU A 67 -11.87 12.02 -1.31
C LEU A 67 -11.91 11.16 -0.04
N VAL A 68 -12.74 10.12 -0.04
CA VAL A 68 -12.82 9.22 1.11
C VAL A 68 -11.60 8.33 1.10
N TYR A 69 -10.81 8.41 2.16
CA TYR A 69 -9.71 7.49 2.40
C TYR A 69 -9.77 7.05 3.86
N ASP A 70 -9.22 5.90 4.11
CA ASP A 70 -9.13 5.35 5.46
C ASP A 70 -7.70 4.86 5.70
N THR A 71 -7.31 4.80 6.96
CA THR A 71 -5.99 4.34 7.38
C THR A 71 -6.15 3.19 8.36
N LEU A 72 -5.47 2.10 8.08
CA LEU A 72 -5.48 0.91 8.93
C LEU A 72 -4.05 0.55 9.31
N TYR A 73 -3.88 0.06 10.54
CA TYR A 73 -2.61 -0.45 11.04
C TYR A 73 -2.73 -1.97 11.22
N LEU A 74 -1.87 -2.71 10.53
CA LEU A 74 -1.96 -4.17 10.45
C LEU A 74 -0.65 -4.80 10.89
N ASP A 75 -0.72 -5.97 11.50
CA ASP A 75 0.44 -6.60 12.15
C ASP A 75 1.19 -7.58 11.26
N SER A 76 0.64 -7.96 10.13
CA SER A 76 1.26 -8.97 9.28
C SER A 76 0.95 -8.77 7.80
N LEU A 77 1.81 -9.33 6.96
CA LEU A 77 1.64 -9.33 5.51
C LEU A 77 0.33 -10.01 5.09
N ILE A 78 -0.03 -11.09 5.77
CA ILE A 78 -1.29 -11.82 5.51
C ILE A 78 -2.49 -10.92 5.77
N GLN A 79 -2.47 -10.16 6.86
CA GLN A 79 -3.55 -9.21 7.18
C GLN A 79 -3.66 -8.13 6.12
N VAL A 80 -2.54 -7.62 5.61
CA VAL A 80 -2.53 -6.61 4.54
C VAL A 80 -3.18 -7.17 3.27
N VAL A 81 -2.76 -8.35 2.84
CA VAL A 81 -3.32 -9.01 1.65
C VAL A 81 -4.81 -9.27 1.83
N SER A 82 -5.22 -9.77 2.99
CA SER A 82 -6.62 -10.04 3.30
C SER A 82 -7.46 -8.78 3.26
N GLU A 83 -6.98 -7.69 3.83
CA GLU A 83 -7.70 -6.41 3.84
C GLU A 83 -7.84 -5.84 2.43
N ILE A 84 -6.78 -5.87 1.64
CA ILE A 84 -6.80 -5.39 0.26
C ILE A 84 -7.79 -6.20 -0.58
N THR A 85 -7.71 -7.53 -0.53
CA THR A 85 -8.58 -8.41 -1.32
C THR A 85 -10.03 -8.31 -0.89
N SER A 86 -10.30 -8.21 0.41
CA SER A 86 -11.66 -8.04 0.95
C SER A 86 -12.27 -6.70 0.52
N THR A 87 -11.48 -5.63 0.55
CA THR A 87 -11.94 -4.31 0.14
C THR A 87 -12.26 -4.29 -1.36
N ILE A 88 -11.40 -4.88 -2.18
CA ILE A 88 -11.64 -4.98 -3.62
C ILE A 88 -12.93 -5.76 -3.90
N ALA A 89 -13.11 -6.91 -3.27
CA ALA A 89 -14.31 -7.75 -3.44
C ALA A 89 -15.57 -6.99 -3.04
N LYS A 90 -15.52 -6.21 -1.97
CA LYS A 90 -16.64 -5.41 -1.48
C LYS A 90 -17.09 -4.36 -2.48
N PHE A 91 -16.16 -3.77 -3.23
CA PHE A 91 -16.46 -2.69 -4.18
C PHE A 91 -16.59 -3.16 -5.63
N GLU A 92 -16.18 -4.36 -5.94
CA GLU A 92 -16.42 -4.96 -7.26
C GLU A 92 -17.75 -5.70 -7.33
N GLY A 93 -18.25 -6.06 -6.20
CA GLY A 93 -19.42 -6.91 -6.11
C GLY A 93 -20.73 -6.29 -6.14
#